data_557a509f3ab02f563ee08f51477b249d
#
_entry.id   557a509f3ab02f563ee08f51477b249d
#
_cell.length_a   1.000
_cell.length_b   1.000
_cell.length_c   1.000
_cell.angle_alpha   90.00
_cell.angle_beta   90.00
_cell.angle_gamma   90.00
#
_symmetry.space_group_name_H-M   'P 1'
#
loop_
_entity.id
_entity.type
_entity.pdbx_description
1 polymer ?
#
loop_
_entity_poly.entity_id
_entity_poly.type
_entity_poly.pdbx_seq_one_letter_code
_entity_poly.pdbx_strand_id
1 'polypeptide(L)'
;MSELSNIKTLEELFEYWKTKQSNDSGKETCNSENGYVVATNSFYKDGIVNPEEYQNSALKVLFITNEVSIDCKNDVDEKNPELKGNGKGGHLVGNNKGNTVCSFNRYISDDEQETWSGKMRIKFGEMYRIMTEENYKTKDSIDAKANKEALKKIAFMNLNKRGGFGSIQRDVFLNYLKKYKECIRKEIELIAPDVIVWCACNTYDAEEYMGAIFEEKVWKEKKLTLKKGKVPILRMWHPSVQ
;
A
#
# COMPACT_ATOMS: atom_id res chain seq x y z
N MET A 1 24.13 13.15 7.50
CA MET A 1 22.70 13.29 7.13
C MET A 1 22.32 12.05 6.33
N SER A 2 21.19 11.42 6.61
CA SER A 2 20.79 10.22 5.87
C SER A 2 20.42 10.60 4.43
N GLU A 3 20.72 9.73 3.46
CA GLU A 3 20.33 9.93 2.04
C GLU A 3 18.84 10.28 1.89
N LEU A 4 17.98 9.70 2.75
CA LEU A 4 16.54 9.99 2.79
C LEU A 4 16.18 11.46 3.05
N SER A 5 17.04 12.23 3.72
CA SER A 5 16.77 13.67 3.99
C SER A 5 16.75 14.52 2.71
N ASN A 6 17.45 14.07 1.66
CA ASN A 6 17.55 14.78 0.39
C ASN A 6 16.43 14.44 -0.59
N ILE A 7 15.69 13.36 -0.34
CA ILE A 7 14.57 12.91 -1.18
C ILE A 7 13.39 13.87 -1.01
N LYS A 8 12.88 14.39 -2.13
CA LYS A 8 11.81 15.40 -2.18
C LYS A 8 10.52 14.92 -2.83
N THR A 9 10.58 13.85 -3.62
CA THR A 9 9.45 13.32 -4.37
C THR A 9 9.22 11.85 -4.08
N LEU A 10 7.99 11.36 -4.33
CA LEU A 10 7.67 9.93 -4.22
C LEU A 10 8.47 9.10 -5.22
N GLU A 11 8.71 9.61 -6.43
CA GLU A 11 9.48 8.89 -7.43
C GLU A 11 10.93 8.67 -7.00
N GLU A 12 11.60 9.72 -6.49
CA GLU A 12 12.95 9.59 -5.91
C GLU A 12 12.98 8.58 -4.76
N LEU A 13 11.94 8.60 -3.90
CA LEU A 13 11.83 7.67 -2.79
C LEU A 13 11.70 6.23 -3.29
N PHE A 14 10.86 5.99 -4.28
CA PHE A 14 10.62 4.66 -4.81
C PHE A 14 11.85 4.08 -5.50
N GLU A 15 12.61 4.87 -6.26
CA GLU A 15 13.87 4.42 -6.85
C GLU A 15 14.93 4.11 -5.79
N TYR A 16 15.05 4.95 -4.77
CA TYR A 16 15.92 4.70 -3.62
C TYR A 16 15.53 3.40 -2.89
N TRP A 17 14.25 3.25 -2.57
CA TRP A 17 13.74 2.10 -1.82
C TRP A 17 13.86 0.81 -2.61
N LYS A 18 13.51 0.84 -3.90
CA LYS A 18 13.68 -0.29 -4.83
C LYS A 18 15.14 -0.76 -4.90
N THR A 19 16.08 0.17 -5.05
CA THR A 19 17.52 -0.12 -5.06
C THR A 19 17.95 -0.77 -3.75
N LYS A 20 17.53 -0.22 -2.62
CA LYS A 20 17.81 -0.77 -1.30
C LYS A 20 17.25 -2.18 -1.12
N GLN A 21 16.02 -2.44 -1.60
CA GLN A 21 15.42 -3.78 -1.59
C GLN A 21 16.16 -4.78 -2.47
N SER A 22 16.58 -4.38 -3.68
CA SER A 22 17.28 -5.25 -4.61
C SER A 22 18.65 -5.70 -4.09
N ASN A 23 19.31 -4.83 -3.31
CA ASN A 23 20.58 -5.13 -2.65
C ASN A 23 20.42 -5.93 -1.35
N ASP A 24 19.18 -6.18 -0.94
CA ASP A 24 18.87 -6.95 0.25
C ASP A 24 18.97 -8.44 -0.05
N SER A 25 19.92 -9.15 0.56
CA SER A 25 20.03 -10.61 0.49
C SER A 25 18.94 -11.34 1.29
N GLY A 26 18.09 -10.58 1.98
CA GLY A 26 17.22 -11.04 3.06
C GLY A 26 16.03 -11.84 2.61
N LYS A 27 16.17 -13.17 2.65
CA LYS A 27 15.04 -14.10 2.56
C LYS A 27 14.00 -13.84 3.66
N GLU A 28 14.43 -13.27 4.79
CA GLU A 28 13.55 -12.95 5.92
C GLU A 28 12.50 -11.85 5.64
N THR A 29 12.67 -11.10 4.56
CA THR A 29 11.71 -10.07 4.12
C THR A 29 10.98 -10.43 2.83
N CYS A 30 11.14 -11.64 2.32
CA CYS A 30 10.50 -12.13 1.11
C CYS A 30 9.46 -13.20 1.44
N ASN A 31 8.20 -12.98 1.06
CA ASN A 31 7.15 -13.98 1.18
C ASN A 31 7.44 -15.22 0.31
N SER A 32 7.01 -16.39 0.78
CA SER A 32 7.11 -17.64 0.04
C SER A 32 5.85 -18.49 0.24
N GLU A 33 5.33 -19.09 -0.82
CA GLU A 33 4.17 -19.97 -0.78
C GLU A 33 4.24 -21.00 -1.91
N ASN A 34 3.94 -22.26 -1.60
CA ASN A 34 3.88 -23.36 -2.58
C ASN A 34 5.13 -23.48 -3.49
N GLY A 35 6.32 -23.22 -2.94
CA GLY A 35 7.58 -23.24 -3.70
C GLY A 35 7.88 -21.96 -4.48
N TYR A 36 7.01 -20.97 -4.46
CA TYR A 36 7.25 -19.64 -5.02
C TYR A 36 7.81 -18.71 -3.96
N VAL A 37 8.75 -17.86 -4.35
CA VAL A 37 9.35 -16.84 -3.48
C VAL A 37 9.29 -15.49 -4.18
N VAL A 38 8.85 -14.46 -3.46
CA VAL A 38 8.85 -13.10 -3.99
C VAL A 38 10.28 -12.64 -4.26
N ALA A 39 10.55 -12.13 -5.45
CA ALA A 39 11.87 -11.64 -5.80
C ALA A 39 12.29 -10.43 -4.94
N THR A 40 13.58 -10.36 -4.56
CA THR A 40 14.10 -9.24 -3.77
C THR A 40 13.96 -7.89 -4.46
N ASN A 41 14.02 -7.88 -5.80
CA ASN A 41 13.84 -6.69 -6.65
C ASN A 41 12.39 -6.40 -7.01
N SER A 42 11.42 -7.20 -6.55
CA SER A 42 10.00 -6.90 -6.72
C SER A 42 9.66 -5.62 -5.99
N PHE A 43 9.02 -4.67 -6.68
CA PHE A 43 8.63 -3.40 -6.11
C PHE A 43 7.34 -2.87 -6.75
N TYR A 44 6.33 -2.67 -5.93
CA TYR A 44 5.03 -2.15 -6.34
C TYR A 44 4.90 -0.69 -5.90
N LYS A 45 4.98 0.22 -6.88
CA LYS A 45 4.75 1.65 -6.66
C LYS A 45 3.27 1.90 -6.35
N ASP A 46 3.03 2.82 -5.42
CA ASP A 46 1.71 3.30 -5.03
C ASP A 46 1.80 4.79 -4.64
N GLY A 47 0.96 5.29 -3.75
CA GLY A 47 0.99 6.67 -3.28
C GLY A 47 -0.23 7.47 -3.72
N ILE A 48 -0.04 8.68 -4.21
CA ILE A 48 -1.13 9.58 -4.63
C ILE A 48 -1.73 9.09 -5.94
N VAL A 49 -3.04 8.85 -5.97
CA VAL A 49 -3.75 8.32 -7.15
C VAL A 49 -3.78 9.34 -8.29
N ASN A 50 -4.19 10.56 -8.01
CA ASN A 50 -4.12 11.68 -8.94
C ASN A 50 -3.59 12.91 -8.20
N PRO A 51 -2.38 13.40 -8.52
CA PRO A 51 -1.75 14.49 -7.79
C PRO A 51 -2.55 15.79 -7.77
N GLU A 52 -3.16 16.17 -8.87
CA GLU A 52 -3.95 17.40 -8.98
C GLU A 52 -5.22 17.32 -8.12
N GLU A 53 -5.99 16.24 -8.27
CA GLU A 53 -7.22 16.02 -7.51
C GLU A 53 -6.95 15.87 -6.00
N TYR A 54 -5.84 15.20 -5.64
CA TYR A 54 -5.43 15.06 -4.25
C TYR A 54 -5.04 16.41 -3.63
N GLN A 55 -4.30 17.26 -4.35
CA GLN A 55 -3.91 18.58 -3.85
C GLN A 55 -5.11 19.50 -3.66
N ASN A 56 -6.10 19.41 -4.53
CA ASN A 56 -7.31 20.24 -4.51
C ASN A 56 -8.42 19.63 -3.63
N SER A 57 -8.22 18.45 -3.06
CA SER A 57 -9.23 17.81 -2.22
C SER A 57 -9.45 18.55 -0.90
N ALA A 58 -10.69 18.57 -0.43
CA ALA A 58 -11.06 19.18 0.86
C ALA A 58 -10.40 18.46 2.05
N LEU A 59 -10.12 17.18 1.92
CA LEU A 59 -9.48 16.34 2.93
C LEU A 59 -8.50 15.39 2.25
N LYS A 60 -7.24 15.44 2.61
CA LYS A 60 -6.19 14.55 2.10
C LYS A 60 -6.16 13.26 2.89
N VAL A 61 -6.73 12.21 2.33
CA VAL A 61 -6.85 10.90 2.98
C VAL A 61 -5.79 9.94 2.46
N LEU A 62 -5.03 9.32 3.36
CA LEU A 62 -4.13 8.22 3.06
C LEU A 62 -4.69 6.92 3.61
N PHE A 63 -4.98 5.96 2.73
CA PHE A 63 -5.31 4.59 3.10
C PHE A 63 -4.05 3.73 3.13
N ILE A 64 -3.78 3.07 4.26
CA ILE A 64 -2.64 2.18 4.43
C ILE A 64 -3.13 0.74 4.54
N THR A 65 -2.59 -0.14 3.69
CA THR A 65 -2.85 -1.58 3.69
C THR A 65 -1.54 -2.37 3.86
N ASN A 66 -1.63 -3.70 3.90
CA ASN A 66 -0.48 -4.55 4.19
C ASN A 66 0.47 -4.66 2.98
N GLU A 67 0.03 -5.38 1.96
CA GLU A 67 0.85 -5.74 0.80
C GLU A 67 -0.01 -6.01 -0.43
N VAL A 68 0.58 -5.90 -1.60
CA VAL A 68 -0.06 -6.28 -2.86
C VAL A 68 -0.15 -7.80 -2.90
N SER A 69 -1.33 -8.33 -3.22
CA SER A 69 -1.49 -9.76 -3.52
C SER A 69 -0.88 -10.08 -4.88
N ILE A 70 0.03 -11.05 -4.89
CA ILE A 70 0.70 -11.55 -6.09
C ILE A 70 -0.03 -12.82 -6.54
N ASP A 71 -0.41 -12.88 -7.80
CA ASP A 71 -0.91 -14.10 -8.42
C ASP A 71 0.26 -14.87 -9.03
N CYS A 72 0.62 -15.99 -8.39
CA CYS A 72 1.71 -16.85 -8.85
C CYS A 72 1.55 -17.34 -10.31
N LYS A 73 0.33 -17.42 -10.82
CA LYS A 73 0.08 -17.87 -12.20
C LYS A 73 0.33 -16.77 -13.23
N ASN A 74 0.00 -15.51 -12.87
CA ASN A 74 0.05 -14.38 -13.79
C ASN A 74 1.28 -13.51 -13.60
N ASP A 75 1.89 -13.54 -12.41
CA ASP A 75 3.05 -12.72 -12.05
C ASP A 75 4.39 -13.47 -12.18
N VAL A 76 4.37 -14.73 -12.59
CA VAL A 76 5.57 -15.51 -12.93
C VAL A 76 6.12 -15.03 -14.27
N ASP A 77 7.39 -14.63 -14.34
CA ASP A 77 8.05 -14.33 -15.59
C ASP A 77 8.53 -15.63 -16.26
N GLU A 78 7.71 -16.19 -17.14
CA GLU A 78 8.05 -17.39 -17.92
C GLU A 78 9.24 -17.15 -18.87
N LYS A 79 9.56 -15.88 -19.17
CA LYS A 79 10.66 -15.51 -20.09
C LYS A 79 12.03 -15.45 -19.42
N ASN A 80 12.09 -15.54 -18.10
CA ASN A 80 13.33 -15.57 -17.31
C ASN A 80 13.44 -16.85 -16.49
N PRO A 81 13.72 -18.00 -17.14
CA PRO A 81 13.87 -19.29 -16.45
C PRO A 81 15.04 -19.35 -15.45
N GLU A 82 16.01 -18.45 -15.53
CA GLU A 82 17.11 -18.26 -14.59
C GLU A 82 16.67 -17.69 -13.23
N LEU A 83 15.48 -17.12 -13.14
CA LEU A 83 14.85 -16.73 -11.89
C LEU A 83 14.19 -17.92 -11.18
N LYS A 84 14.35 -19.13 -11.69
CA LYS A 84 13.99 -20.38 -11.01
C LYS A 84 14.82 -20.48 -9.74
N GLY A 85 14.11 -20.55 -8.62
CA GLY A 85 14.66 -20.45 -7.28
C GLY A 85 15.90 -21.30 -7.00
N ASN A 86 16.63 -20.87 -6.04
CA ASN A 86 17.90 -21.32 -5.48
C ASN A 86 18.03 -22.83 -5.18
N GLY A 87 17.95 -23.69 -6.17
CA GLY A 87 18.31 -25.10 -6.08
C GLY A 87 17.35 -26.04 -5.35
N LYS A 88 16.18 -25.55 -4.89
CA LYS A 88 15.16 -26.40 -4.25
C LYS A 88 13.78 -26.31 -4.92
N GLY A 89 13.73 -26.02 -6.22
CA GLY A 89 12.48 -25.99 -6.99
C GLY A 89 11.56 -24.79 -6.74
N GLY A 90 12.01 -23.78 -6.00
CA GLY A 90 11.25 -22.54 -5.80
C GLY A 90 11.30 -21.63 -7.04
N HIS A 91 10.19 -20.97 -7.33
CA HIS A 91 10.08 -19.97 -8.39
C HIS A 91 10.10 -18.56 -7.78
N LEU A 92 10.82 -17.63 -8.44
CA LEU A 92 10.75 -16.21 -8.09
C LEU A 92 9.57 -15.57 -8.80
N VAL A 93 8.77 -14.78 -8.07
CA VAL A 93 7.61 -14.06 -8.59
C VAL A 93 7.67 -12.59 -8.22
N GLY A 94 7.03 -11.74 -9.01
CA GLY A 94 6.97 -10.31 -8.76
C GLY A 94 8.15 -9.56 -9.38
N ASN A 95 8.08 -9.29 -10.65
CA ASN A 95 9.12 -8.63 -11.45
C ASN A 95 8.75 -7.18 -11.82
N ASN A 96 8.31 -6.38 -10.88
CA ASN A 96 7.95 -4.97 -11.12
C ASN A 96 6.75 -4.73 -12.07
N LYS A 97 5.95 -5.74 -12.40
CA LYS A 97 4.78 -5.57 -13.26
C LYS A 97 3.62 -4.85 -12.57
N GLY A 98 3.63 -4.82 -11.24
CA GLY A 98 2.58 -4.20 -10.45
C GLY A 98 2.94 -2.78 -10.04
N ASN A 99 2.04 -1.85 -10.34
CA ASN A 99 1.97 -0.55 -9.70
C ASN A 99 0.54 -0.39 -9.20
N THR A 100 0.36 -0.30 -7.88
CA THR A 100 -0.97 -0.20 -7.29
C THR A 100 -1.69 1.07 -7.73
N VAL A 101 -0.96 2.16 -7.90
CA VAL A 101 -1.50 3.40 -8.48
C VAL A 101 -1.91 3.17 -9.94
N CYS A 102 -1.12 2.44 -10.73
CA CYS A 102 -1.53 2.04 -12.08
C CYS A 102 -2.82 1.21 -12.07
N SER A 103 -3.00 0.35 -11.08
CA SER A 103 -4.24 -0.42 -10.98
C SER A 103 -5.45 0.45 -10.63
N PHE A 104 -5.30 1.48 -9.80
CA PHE A 104 -6.33 2.49 -9.57
C PHE A 104 -6.55 3.35 -10.82
N ASN A 105 -5.48 3.79 -11.48
CA ASN A 105 -5.58 4.59 -12.71
C ASN A 105 -6.28 3.82 -13.81
N ARG A 106 -5.98 2.54 -14.00
CA ARG A 106 -6.68 1.68 -14.95
C ARG A 106 -8.17 1.57 -14.60
N TYR A 107 -8.50 1.41 -13.33
CA TYR A 107 -9.89 1.39 -12.89
C TYR A 107 -10.61 2.71 -13.17
N ILE A 108 -9.95 3.84 -12.93
CA ILE A 108 -10.50 5.17 -13.15
C ILE A 108 -10.71 5.46 -14.65
N SER A 109 -9.82 4.96 -15.52
CA SER A 109 -9.86 5.17 -16.97
C SER A 109 -10.74 4.19 -17.73
N ASP A 110 -11.10 3.05 -17.12
CA ASP A 110 -11.86 2.00 -17.77
C ASP A 110 -13.36 2.23 -17.61
N ASP A 111 -14.00 2.85 -18.61
CA ASP A 111 -15.43 3.19 -18.57
C ASP A 111 -16.35 1.96 -18.79
N GLU A 112 -15.81 0.85 -19.31
CA GLU A 112 -16.62 -0.32 -19.68
C GLU A 112 -16.84 -1.31 -18.54
N GLN A 113 -16.12 -1.20 -17.41
CA GLN A 113 -16.23 -2.18 -16.34
C GLN A 113 -17.18 -1.77 -15.21
N GLU A 114 -18.48 -1.84 -15.48
CA GLU A 114 -19.52 -1.80 -14.42
C GLU A 114 -19.47 -3.02 -13.47
N THR A 115 -18.83 -4.13 -13.90
CA THR A 115 -18.83 -5.42 -13.19
C THR A 115 -17.63 -5.61 -12.28
N TRP A 116 -17.14 -4.60 -11.66
CA TRP A 116 -15.88 -4.66 -10.95
C TRP A 116 -15.94 -5.44 -9.64
N SER A 117 -15.20 -6.55 -9.61
CA SER A 117 -14.91 -7.35 -8.41
C SER A 117 -13.98 -6.64 -7.40
N GLY A 118 -13.62 -5.39 -7.65
CA GLY A 118 -12.76 -4.60 -6.80
C GLY A 118 -13.46 -4.06 -5.55
N LYS A 119 -14.09 -4.92 -4.74
CA LYS A 119 -14.78 -4.54 -3.49
C LYS A 119 -13.96 -3.57 -2.64
N MET A 120 -12.65 -3.74 -2.59
CA MET A 120 -11.74 -2.88 -1.83
C MET A 120 -11.73 -1.43 -2.35
N ARG A 121 -11.65 -1.23 -3.67
CA ARG A 121 -11.58 0.11 -4.26
C ARG A 121 -12.88 0.86 -4.13
N ILE A 122 -14.00 0.18 -4.35
CA ILE A 122 -15.34 0.73 -4.12
C ILE A 122 -15.44 1.21 -2.67
N LYS A 123 -15.02 0.40 -1.72
CA LYS A 123 -15.03 0.75 -0.30
C LYS A 123 -14.13 1.94 0.03
N PHE A 124 -12.97 2.09 -0.59
CA PHE A 124 -12.13 3.29 -0.38
C PHE A 124 -12.79 4.55 -0.92
N GLY A 125 -13.37 4.50 -2.11
CA GLY A 125 -14.14 5.62 -2.64
C GLY A 125 -15.32 5.97 -1.75
N GLU A 126 -16.07 4.97 -1.31
CA GLU A 126 -17.21 5.15 -0.39
C GLU A 126 -16.76 5.73 0.97
N MET A 127 -15.68 5.21 1.57
CA MET A 127 -15.14 5.74 2.81
C MET A 127 -14.69 7.20 2.68
N TYR A 128 -14.05 7.56 1.57
CA TYR A 128 -13.67 8.94 1.32
C TYR A 128 -14.92 9.84 1.25
N ARG A 129 -15.97 9.42 0.57
CA ARG A 129 -17.24 10.17 0.46
C ARG A 129 -17.92 10.32 1.82
N ILE A 130 -17.96 9.26 2.62
CA ILE A 130 -18.49 9.33 4.01
C ILE A 130 -17.75 10.39 4.85
N MET A 131 -16.44 10.53 4.66
CA MET A 131 -15.64 11.52 5.41
C MET A 131 -15.78 12.97 4.89
N THR A 132 -16.22 13.15 3.66
CA THR A 132 -16.18 14.46 2.99
C THR A 132 -17.54 15.00 2.54
N GLU A 133 -18.57 14.17 2.43
CA GLU A 133 -19.91 14.58 2.01
C GLU A 133 -20.84 14.67 3.22
N GLU A 134 -21.33 15.88 3.55
CA GLU A 134 -22.19 16.12 4.74
C GLU A 134 -23.49 15.29 4.76
N ASN A 135 -24.04 14.96 3.60
CA ASN A 135 -25.32 14.28 3.44
C ASN A 135 -25.18 12.87 2.87
N TYR A 136 -24.01 12.24 3.00
CA TYR A 136 -23.81 10.88 2.48
C TYR A 136 -24.79 9.90 3.13
N LYS A 137 -25.64 9.27 2.32
CA LYS A 137 -26.60 8.26 2.77
C LYS A 137 -26.16 6.89 2.25
N THR A 138 -25.84 6.00 3.16
CA THR A 138 -25.41 4.62 2.85
C THR A 138 -26.49 3.74 2.22
N LYS A 139 -27.74 4.24 2.07
CA LYS A 139 -28.90 3.38 1.77
C LYS A 139 -29.16 3.08 0.31
N ASP A 140 -28.67 3.91 -0.61
CA ASP A 140 -29.15 3.80 -1.97
C ASP A 140 -27.98 3.55 -2.93
N SER A 141 -27.76 2.32 -3.25
CA SER A 141 -26.86 1.84 -4.32
C SER A 141 -25.47 2.49 -4.38
N ILE A 142 -24.47 1.66 -4.46
CA ILE A 142 -23.09 2.08 -4.70
C ILE A 142 -23.06 2.88 -6.01
N ASP A 143 -23.00 4.20 -5.93
CA ASP A 143 -22.73 5.05 -7.07
C ASP A 143 -21.29 4.85 -7.53
N ALA A 144 -21.12 3.93 -8.48
CA ALA A 144 -19.80 3.55 -9.00
C ALA A 144 -19.05 4.75 -9.59
N LYS A 145 -19.77 5.67 -10.24
CA LYS A 145 -19.18 6.89 -10.83
C LYS A 145 -18.66 7.83 -9.75
N ALA A 146 -19.46 8.12 -8.74
CA ALA A 146 -19.04 8.97 -7.63
C ALA A 146 -17.88 8.36 -6.84
N ASN A 147 -17.87 7.03 -6.65
CA ASN A 147 -16.76 6.33 -6.01
C ASN A 147 -15.49 6.37 -6.86
N LYS A 148 -15.58 6.28 -8.19
CA LYS A 148 -14.43 6.46 -9.09
C LYS A 148 -13.85 7.88 -8.96
N GLU A 149 -14.68 8.91 -8.96
CA GLU A 149 -14.21 10.28 -8.75
C GLU A 149 -13.60 10.49 -7.36
N ALA A 150 -14.17 9.87 -6.34
CA ALA A 150 -13.61 9.90 -5.00
C ALA A 150 -12.23 9.26 -4.92
N LEU A 151 -11.97 8.17 -5.67
CA LEU A 151 -10.66 7.52 -5.72
C LEU A 151 -9.56 8.39 -6.32
N LYS A 152 -9.87 9.37 -7.17
CA LYS A 152 -8.87 10.32 -7.67
C LYS A 152 -8.33 11.22 -6.56
N LYS A 153 -9.08 11.41 -5.49
CA LYS A 153 -8.80 12.35 -4.39
C LYS A 153 -8.07 11.73 -3.20
N ILE A 154 -7.69 10.46 -3.29
CA ILE A 154 -7.00 9.75 -2.19
C ILE A 154 -5.54 9.47 -2.50
N ALA A 155 -4.80 9.14 -1.44
CA ALA A 155 -3.56 8.40 -1.52
C ALA A 155 -3.78 6.98 -0.98
N PHE A 156 -3.03 6.03 -1.53
CA PHE A 156 -3.07 4.64 -1.15
C PHE A 156 -1.65 4.10 -1.00
N MET A 157 -1.40 3.34 0.06
CA MET A 157 -0.08 2.85 0.39
C MET A 157 -0.15 1.40 0.87
N ASN A 158 0.64 0.53 0.24
CA ASN A 158 0.97 -0.77 0.80
C ASN A 158 2.25 -0.66 1.63
N LEU A 159 2.23 -1.21 2.84
CA LEU A 159 3.40 -1.18 3.72
C LEU A 159 4.54 -2.03 3.16
N ASN A 160 4.24 -3.22 2.61
CA ASN A 160 5.22 -4.07 1.95
C ASN A 160 5.18 -3.87 0.42
N LYS A 161 6.22 -3.23 -0.10
CA LYS A 161 6.33 -2.94 -1.54
C LYS A 161 6.75 -4.17 -2.38
N ARG A 162 7.24 -5.23 -1.76
CA ARG A 162 7.51 -6.49 -2.49
C ARG A 162 6.25 -7.23 -2.85
N GLY A 163 5.19 -7.09 -2.02
CA GLY A 163 3.98 -7.85 -2.13
C GLY A 163 4.04 -9.20 -1.43
N GLY A 164 2.93 -9.91 -1.45
CA GLY A 164 2.75 -11.20 -0.78
C GLY A 164 1.71 -12.07 -1.46
N PHE A 165 1.51 -13.27 -0.93
CA PHE A 165 0.52 -14.23 -1.40
C PHE A 165 -0.82 -14.08 -0.66
N GLY A 166 -1.72 -15.05 -0.77
CA GLY A 166 -3.07 -14.95 -0.23
C GLY A 166 -3.19 -14.74 1.28
N SER A 167 -2.16 -15.10 2.05
CA SER A 167 -2.08 -14.86 3.50
C SER A 167 -0.79 -14.13 3.87
N ILE A 168 -0.89 -13.23 4.85
CA ILE A 168 0.26 -12.49 5.37
C ILE A 168 1.14 -13.45 6.18
N GLN A 169 2.41 -13.55 5.81
CA GLN A 169 3.43 -14.21 6.61
C GLN A 169 3.94 -13.22 7.66
N ARG A 170 3.38 -13.28 8.86
CA ARG A 170 3.54 -12.28 9.93
C ARG A 170 5.00 -11.92 10.21
N ASP A 171 5.88 -12.90 10.38
CA ASP A 171 7.29 -12.63 10.72
C ASP A 171 8.04 -11.98 9.56
N VAL A 172 7.78 -12.42 8.33
CA VAL A 172 8.33 -11.82 7.11
C VAL A 172 7.87 -10.37 7.00
N PHE A 173 6.59 -10.12 7.22
CA PHE A 173 6.01 -8.79 7.17
C PHE A 173 6.60 -7.87 8.23
N LEU A 174 6.71 -8.33 9.49
CA LEU A 174 7.32 -7.56 10.58
C LEU A 174 8.79 -7.24 10.31
N ASN A 175 9.56 -8.20 9.80
CA ASN A 175 10.95 -7.99 9.42
C ASN A 175 11.05 -6.93 8.32
N TYR A 176 10.16 -6.99 7.33
CA TYR A 176 10.06 -5.97 6.28
C TYR A 176 9.79 -4.58 6.87
N LEU A 177 8.77 -4.45 7.72
CA LEU A 177 8.40 -3.19 8.36
C LEU A 177 9.56 -2.58 9.15
N LYS A 178 10.22 -3.38 10.00
CA LYS A 178 11.38 -2.95 10.80
C LYS A 178 12.53 -2.47 9.92
N LYS A 179 12.82 -3.20 8.83
CA LYS A 179 13.93 -2.92 7.92
C LYS A 179 13.73 -1.67 7.09
N TYR A 180 12.50 -1.44 6.62
CA TYR A 180 12.17 -0.33 5.72
C TYR A 180 11.35 0.79 6.37
N LYS A 181 11.26 0.82 7.71
CA LYS A 181 10.48 1.81 8.46
C LYS A 181 10.75 3.26 8.07
N GLU A 182 12.01 3.60 7.77
CA GLU A 182 12.37 4.97 7.41
C GLU A 182 11.86 5.35 6.01
N CYS A 183 11.82 4.39 5.07
CA CYS A 183 11.20 4.60 3.76
C CYS A 183 9.68 4.76 3.89
N ILE A 184 9.04 3.93 4.73
CA ILE A 184 7.61 3.99 5.02
C ILE A 184 7.25 5.36 5.63
N ARG A 185 8.01 5.82 6.63
CA ARG A 185 7.81 7.14 7.25
C ARG A 185 7.99 8.28 6.25
N LYS A 186 9.02 8.16 5.39
CA LYS A 186 9.30 9.16 4.36
C LYS A 186 8.20 9.24 3.31
N GLU A 187 7.61 8.12 2.93
CA GLU A 187 6.47 8.09 2.01
C GLU A 187 5.27 8.83 2.60
N ILE A 188 4.92 8.56 3.86
CA ILE A 188 3.84 9.28 4.56
C ILE A 188 4.14 10.78 4.66
N GLU A 189 5.40 11.16 4.92
CA GLU A 189 5.83 12.57 4.96
C GLU A 189 5.62 13.26 3.61
N LEU A 190 5.98 12.59 2.51
CA LEU A 190 5.86 13.13 1.15
C LEU A 190 4.40 13.21 0.67
N ILE A 191 3.57 12.25 1.04
CA ILE A 191 2.12 12.27 0.78
C ILE A 191 1.45 13.40 1.55
N ALA A 192 1.92 13.71 2.74
CA ALA A 192 1.42 14.76 3.63
C ALA A 192 -0.11 14.71 3.84
N PRO A 193 -0.69 13.60 4.32
CA PRO A 193 -2.13 13.45 4.51
C PRO A 193 -2.66 14.28 5.68
N ASP A 194 -3.97 14.64 5.65
CA ASP A 194 -4.69 15.24 6.76
C ASP A 194 -5.22 14.18 7.73
N VAL A 195 -5.51 12.98 7.21
CA VAL A 195 -5.94 11.81 7.99
C VAL A 195 -5.34 10.54 7.39
N ILE A 196 -4.94 9.62 8.26
CA ILE A 196 -4.49 8.29 7.88
C ILE A 196 -5.59 7.29 8.26
N VAL A 197 -6.02 6.46 7.32
CA VAL A 197 -6.90 5.33 7.54
C VAL A 197 -6.07 4.06 7.51
N TRP A 198 -5.83 3.50 8.69
CA TRP A 198 -5.02 2.30 8.85
C TRP A 198 -5.88 1.06 8.67
N CYS A 199 -5.76 0.42 7.51
CA CYS A 199 -6.45 -0.80 7.11
C CYS A 199 -5.51 -2.03 7.08
N ALA A 200 -4.28 -1.87 7.56
CA ALA A 200 -3.19 -2.85 7.40
C ALA A 200 -3.23 -4.01 8.39
N CYS A 201 -4.40 -4.44 8.91
CA CYS A 201 -4.39 -5.56 9.84
C CYS A 201 -5.77 -6.08 10.19
N ASN A 202 -5.78 -7.30 10.74
CA ASN A 202 -6.78 -7.76 11.69
C ASN A 202 -6.54 -7.06 13.04
N THR A 203 -7.54 -7.06 13.93
CA THR A 203 -7.55 -6.28 15.18
C THR A 203 -6.33 -6.46 16.09
N TYR A 204 -5.69 -7.62 16.07
CA TYR A 204 -4.63 -7.98 17.03
C TYR A 204 -3.22 -7.53 16.58
N ASP A 205 -2.97 -7.43 15.28
CA ASP A 205 -1.63 -7.16 14.76
C ASP A 205 -1.35 -5.67 14.51
N ALA A 206 -2.39 -4.82 14.59
CA ALA A 206 -2.27 -3.39 14.28
C ALA A 206 -1.22 -2.68 15.12
N GLU A 207 -1.22 -2.96 16.41
CA GLU A 207 -0.33 -2.32 17.38
C GLU A 207 1.11 -2.74 17.14
N GLU A 208 1.32 -4.01 16.83
CA GLU A 208 2.63 -4.54 16.54
C GLU A 208 3.19 -3.99 15.22
N TYR A 209 2.36 -3.94 14.17
CA TYR A 209 2.77 -3.39 12.88
C TYR A 209 3.05 -1.88 12.98
N MET A 210 2.21 -1.14 13.67
CA MET A 210 2.46 0.27 13.94
C MET A 210 3.71 0.46 14.81
N GLY A 211 3.92 -0.38 15.83
CA GLY A 211 5.10 -0.36 16.69
C GLY A 211 6.40 -0.71 15.97
N ALA A 212 6.34 -1.52 14.90
CA ALA A 212 7.49 -1.80 14.06
C ALA A 212 7.96 -0.59 13.23
N ILE A 213 7.04 0.35 12.95
CA ILE A 213 7.27 1.52 12.10
C ILE A 213 7.46 2.77 12.96
N PHE A 214 6.62 2.98 13.95
CA PHE A 214 6.53 4.21 14.74
C PHE A 214 6.88 3.96 16.21
N GLU A 215 7.09 5.05 16.94
CA GLU A 215 7.22 5.02 18.40
C GLU A 215 5.88 4.65 19.06
N GLU A 216 5.94 4.03 20.23
CA GLU A 216 4.76 3.60 20.99
C GLU A 216 3.73 4.72 21.19
N LYS A 217 4.19 5.96 21.37
CA LYS A 217 3.34 7.13 21.51
C LYS A 217 2.37 7.33 20.35
N VAL A 218 2.80 7.06 19.11
CA VAL A 218 2.00 7.29 17.89
C VAL A 218 0.74 6.42 17.90
N TRP A 219 0.87 5.15 18.22
CA TRP A 219 -0.29 4.25 18.22
C TRP A 219 -1.17 4.43 19.45
N LYS A 220 -0.61 4.80 20.62
CA LYS A 220 -1.39 5.12 21.82
C LYS A 220 -2.24 6.37 21.63
N GLU A 221 -1.66 7.43 21.12
CA GLU A 221 -2.36 8.70 20.85
C GLU A 221 -3.21 8.64 19.56
N LYS A 222 -3.02 7.64 18.70
CA LYS A 222 -3.62 7.55 17.36
C LYS A 222 -3.39 8.82 16.54
N LYS A 223 -2.19 9.38 16.65
CA LYS A 223 -1.77 10.61 15.97
C LYS A 223 -0.31 10.50 15.57
N LEU A 224 -0.02 10.85 14.32
CA LEU A 224 1.34 10.99 13.80
C LEU A 224 1.69 12.47 13.69
N THR A 225 2.87 12.85 14.17
CA THR A 225 3.37 14.22 13.99
C THR A 225 4.14 14.30 12.67
N LEU A 226 3.64 15.09 11.74
CA LEU A 226 4.28 15.46 10.48
C LEU A 226 4.71 16.93 10.53
N LYS A 227 5.44 17.40 9.51
CA LYS A 227 5.86 18.83 9.43
C LYS A 227 4.70 19.81 9.50
N LYS A 228 3.55 19.43 8.96
CA LYS A 228 2.33 20.25 8.98
C LYS A 228 1.52 20.18 10.28
N GLY A 229 1.90 19.32 11.22
CA GLY A 229 1.19 19.15 12.49
C GLY A 229 0.82 17.70 12.82
N LYS A 230 -0.12 17.52 13.74
CA LYS A 230 -0.62 16.22 14.19
C LYS A 230 -1.69 15.70 13.23
N VAL A 231 -1.45 14.52 12.69
CA VAL A 231 -2.35 13.82 11.77
C VAL A 231 -3.03 12.66 12.51
N PRO A 232 -4.37 12.62 12.57
CA PRO A 232 -5.10 11.51 13.20
C PRO A 232 -4.95 10.22 12.40
N ILE A 233 -4.94 9.09 13.14
CA ILE A 233 -4.94 7.74 12.58
C ILE A 233 -6.24 7.07 12.97
N LEU A 234 -7.06 6.76 11.98
CA LEU A 234 -8.28 5.96 12.12
C LEU A 234 -7.95 4.50 11.85
N ARG A 235 -8.31 3.60 12.77
CA ARG A 235 -8.17 2.15 12.54
C ARG A 235 -9.45 1.61 11.94
N MET A 236 -9.32 0.89 10.85
CA MET A 236 -10.43 0.21 10.19
C MET A 236 -10.03 -1.23 9.86
N TRP A 237 -11.03 -2.08 9.72
CA TRP A 237 -10.83 -3.42 9.18
C TRP A 237 -10.35 -3.34 7.74
N HIS A 238 -9.55 -4.32 7.34
CA HIS A 238 -9.15 -4.43 5.94
C HIS A 238 -10.41 -4.52 5.05
N PRO A 239 -10.54 -3.71 4.00
CA PRO A 239 -11.79 -3.63 3.21
C PRO A 239 -12.21 -4.94 2.52
N SER A 240 -11.32 -5.93 2.42
CA SER A 240 -11.66 -7.26 1.89
C SER A 240 -12.29 -8.18 2.95
N VAL A 241 -12.24 -7.84 4.23
CA VAL A 241 -12.91 -8.60 5.29
C VAL A 241 -14.39 -8.23 5.26
N GLN A 242 -15.22 -9.24 5.09
CA GLN A 242 -16.70 -9.12 5.13
C GLN A 242 -17.20 -9.44 6.52
#